data_50be09b5d6c337861d2c8c4f2b03eed1
#
_entry.id   50be09b5d6c337861d2c8c4f2b03eed1
#
_cell.length_a   1.000
_cell.length_b   1.000
_cell.length_c   1.000
_cell.angle_alpha   90.00
_cell.angle_beta   90.00
_cell.angle_gamma   90.00
#
_symmetry.space_group_name_H-M   'P 1'
#
loop_
_entity.id
_entity.type
_entity.pdbx_description
1 polymer ?
#
loop_
_entity_poly.entity_id
_entity_poly.type
_entity_poly.pdbx_seq_one_letter_code
_entity_poly.pdbx_strand_id
1 'polypeptide(L)' 'VPSKWVGNTIMGVDVRRKHGVNILAIHRKDRFLVSPAPEMLFEANDTLLVMGKKEDVERLDA' A
#
# COMPACT_ATOMS: atom_id res chain seq x y z
N VAL A 1 -2.44 -3.23 -5.89
CA VAL A 1 -1.59 -3.67 -4.78
C VAL A 1 -0.67 -4.79 -5.25
N PRO A 2 0.62 -4.77 -4.89
CA PRO A 2 1.49 -5.90 -5.22
C PRO A 2 0.96 -7.20 -4.61
N SER A 3 0.95 -8.26 -5.40
CA SER A 3 0.34 -9.52 -4.97
C SER A 3 0.96 -10.10 -3.71
N LYS A 4 2.25 -9.83 -3.49
CA LYS A 4 2.95 -10.31 -2.30
C LYS A 4 2.47 -9.67 -1.01
N TRP A 5 1.81 -8.52 -1.11
CA TRP A 5 1.33 -7.81 0.07
C TRP A 5 -0.06 -8.27 0.52
N VAL A 6 -0.80 -8.93 -0.36
CA VAL A 6 -2.15 -9.38 -0.07
C VAL A 6 -2.15 -10.34 1.12
N GLY A 7 -3.03 -10.09 2.08
CA GLY A 7 -3.12 -10.90 3.29
C GLY A 7 -2.16 -10.48 4.39
N ASN A 8 -1.29 -9.49 4.14
CA ASN A 8 -0.40 -8.93 5.15
C ASN A 8 -0.91 -7.57 5.61
N THR A 9 -0.54 -7.18 6.82
CA THR A 9 -0.89 -5.84 7.31
C THR A 9 0.05 -4.80 6.72
N ILE A 10 -0.39 -3.55 6.74
CA ILE A 10 0.45 -2.43 6.29
C ILE A 10 1.73 -2.39 7.11
N MET A 11 1.62 -2.53 8.42
CA MET A 11 2.80 -2.55 9.31
C MET A 11 3.70 -3.76 9.03
N GLY A 12 3.10 -4.91 8.75
CA GLY A 12 3.87 -6.14 8.47
C GLY A 12 4.69 -6.05 7.20
N VAL A 13 4.16 -5.39 6.16
CA VAL A 13 4.91 -5.13 4.92
C VAL A 13 6.00 -4.09 5.15
N ASP A 14 5.78 -3.19 6.11
CA ASP A 14 6.73 -2.13 6.44
C ASP A 14 7.04 -1.26 5.21
N VAL A 15 5.98 -0.78 4.59
CA VAL A 15 6.03 -0.11 3.28
C VAL A 15 6.96 1.09 3.27
N ARG A 16 6.91 1.89 4.33
CA ARG A 16 7.70 3.11 4.41
C ARG A 16 9.19 2.83 4.47
N ARG A 17 9.60 1.90 5.34
CA ARG A 17 11.00 1.60 5.56
C ARG A 17 11.59 0.73 4.47
N LYS A 18 10.87 -0.30 4.05
CA LYS A 18 11.37 -1.27 3.07
C LYS A 18 11.20 -0.81 1.64
N HIS A 19 10.17 -0.03 1.36
CA HIS A 19 9.82 0.35 0.00
C HIS A 19 9.90 1.84 -0.27
N GLY A 20 10.09 2.65 0.77
CA GLY A 20 10.32 4.09 0.61
C GLY A 20 9.09 4.90 0.26
N VAL A 21 7.90 4.35 0.40
CA VAL A 21 6.66 5.06 0.06
C VAL A 21 5.73 5.16 1.26
N ASN A 22 4.86 6.17 1.23
CA ASN A 22 3.80 6.32 2.21
C ASN A 22 2.47 6.00 1.53
N ILE A 23 1.61 5.25 2.22
CA ILE A 23 0.27 4.97 1.73
C ILE A 23 -0.66 6.05 2.26
N LEU A 24 -1.22 6.83 1.35
CA LEU A 24 -2.15 7.91 1.70
C LEU A 24 -3.57 7.40 1.82
N ALA A 25 -3.96 6.47 0.96
CA ALA A 25 -5.30 5.91 0.95
C ALA A 25 -5.31 4.58 0.24
N ILE A 26 -6.33 3.78 0.53
CA ILE A 26 -6.61 2.55 -0.20
C ILE A 26 -7.98 2.72 -0.85
N HIS A 27 -8.04 2.54 -2.16
CA HIS A 27 -9.31 2.51 -2.88
C HIS A 27 -9.76 1.06 -2.98
N ARG A 28 -10.82 0.74 -2.25
CA ARG A 28 -11.36 -0.62 -2.16
C ARG A 28 -12.83 -0.57 -2.54
N LYS A 29 -13.18 -1.19 -3.68
CA LYS A 29 -14.53 -1.10 -4.24
C LYS A 29 -14.88 0.37 -4.45
N ASP A 30 -15.97 0.85 -3.90
CA ASP A 30 -16.40 2.24 -4.06
C ASP A 30 -15.98 3.15 -2.90
N ARG A 31 -15.01 2.72 -2.10
CA ARG A 31 -14.63 3.41 -0.88
C ARG A 31 -13.16 3.80 -0.88
N PHE A 32 -12.89 4.98 -0.35
CA PHE A 32 -11.52 5.40 -0.05
C PHE A 32 -11.29 5.26 1.44
N LEU A 33 -10.28 4.50 1.82
CA LEU A 33 -9.86 4.34 3.20
C LEU A 33 -8.65 5.24 3.39
N VAL A 34 -8.90 6.47 3.87
CA VAL A 34 -7.87 7.49 4.02
C VAL A 34 -7.09 7.26 5.30
N SER A 35 -5.77 7.43 5.24
CA SER A 35 -4.89 7.20 6.38
C SER A 35 -5.15 5.84 7.04
N PRO A 36 -5.02 4.75 6.27
CA PRO A 36 -5.37 3.42 6.79
C PRO A 36 -4.53 3.04 8.00
N ALA A 37 -5.16 2.34 8.94
CA ALA A 37 -4.50 1.90 10.17
C ALA A 37 -3.39 0.89 9.87
N PRO A 38 -2.31 0.87 10.67
CA PRO A 38 -1.21 -0.08 10.44
C PRO A 38 -1.62 -1.54 10.50
N GLU A 39 -2.68 -1.86 11.22
CA GLU A 39 -3.18 -3.22 11.38
C GLU A 39 -4.05 -3.68 10.21
N MET A 40 -4.38 -2.77 9.29
CA MET A 40 -5.26 -3.09 8.17
C MET A 40 -4.56 -4.05 7.20
N LEU A 41 -5.31 -5.06 6.75
CA LEU A 41 -4.82 -6.02 5.78
C LEU A 41 -5.02 -5.49 4.36
N PHE A 42 -4.05 -5.77 3.48
CA PHE A 42 -4.23 -5.54 2.06
C PHE A 42 -5.13 -6.61 1.46
N GLU A 43 -6.01 -6.21 0.54
CA GLU A 43 -6.88 -7.13 -0.20
C GLU A 43 -6.51 -7.11 -1.68
N ALA A 44 -6.84 -8.19 -2.38
CA ALA A 44 -6.36 -8.46 -3.73
C ALA A 44 -6.67 -7.36 -4.75
N ASN A 45 -7.80 -6.70 -4.62
CA ASN A 45 -8.22 -5.70 -5.59
C ASN A 45 -8.04 -4.26 -5.12
N ASP A 46 -7.25 -4.08 -4.08
CA ASP A 46 -6.96 -2.74 -3.58
C ASP A 46 -6.13 -1.95 -4.59
N THR A 47 -6.49 -0.69 -4.76
CA THR A 47 -5.66 0.29 -5.45
C THR A 47 -5.07 1.21 -4.40
N LEU A 48 -3.75 1.37 -4.41
CA LEU A 48 -3.07 2.15 -3.39
C LEU A 48 -2.76 3.54 -3.92
N LEU A 49 -3.09 4.56 -3.14
CA LEU A 49 -2.63 5.91 -3.40
C LEU A 49 -1.39 6.13 -2.54
N VAL A 50 -0.26 6.26 -3.19
CA VAL A 50 1.03 6.33 -2.49
C VAL A 50 1.78 7.60 -2.84
N MET A 51 2.69 8.00 -1.95
CA MET A 51 3.61 9.10 -2.19
C MET A 51 5.02 8.63 -1.88
N GLY A 52 5.94 8.95 -2.79
CA GLY A 52 7.34 8.59 -2.63
C GLY A 52 8.16 9.09 -3.80
N LYS A 53 9.45 8.79 -3.79
CA LYS A 53 10.31 9.11 -4.92
C LYS A 53 9.90 8.29 -6.13
N LYS A 54 10.09 8.85 -7.31
CA LYS A 54 9.68 8.21 -8.56
C LYS A 54 10.23 6.78 -8.67
N GLU A 55 11.50 6.59 -8.42
CA GLU A 55 12.14 5.28 -8.51
C GLU A 55 11.58 4.28 -7.51
N ASP A 56 11.20 4.76 -6.32
CA ASP A 56 10.61 3.88 -5.30
C ASP A 56 9.20 3.45 -5.69
N VAL A 57 8.42 4.38 -6.23
CA VAL A 57 7.05 4.07 -6.70
C VAL A 57 7.11 3.10 -7.87
N GLU A 58 8.04 3.30 -8.80
CA GLU A 58 8.17 2.42 -9.96
C GLU A 58 8.54 1.00 -9.57
N ARG A 59 9.32 0.81 -8.51
CA ARG A 59 9.69 -0.52 -8.03
C ARG A 59 8.53 -1.30 -7.44
N LEU A 60 7.45 -0.63 -7.05
CA LEU A 60 6.29 -1.34 -6.50
C LEU A 60 5.60 -2.21 -7.54
N ASP A 61 5.73 -1.87 -8.81
CA ASP A 61 5.10 -2.62 -9.90
C ASP A 61 5.96 -3.77 -10.43
N ALA A 62 7.14 -3.89 -9.90
CA ALA A 62 8.09 -4.92 -10.35
C ALA A 62 7.80 -6.30 -9.77
#